data_4d24bf3c096211e559d29d206f9264e6
#
_entry.id   4d24bf3c096211e559d29d206f9264e6
#
_cell.length_a   1.000
_cell.length_b   1.000
_cell.length_c   1.000
_cell.angle_alpha   90.00
_cell.angle_beta   90.00
_cell.angle_gamma   90.00
#
_symmetry.space_group_name_H-M   'P 1'
#
loop_
_entity.id
_entity.type
_entity.pdbx_description
1 polymer ?
#
loop_
_entity_poly.entity_id
_entity_poly.type
_entity_poly.pdbx_seq_one_letter_code
_entity_poly.pdbx_strand_id
1 'polypeptide(L)'
;MFAPHPFSYKSVAGTFLLLCMSVFLSADLFAGSFRTLGIKEGLGSRQVFQITKDSAGFVWIYTHVGIDRYDGNEIKHYQLDGMVDSRDHIQSSTTMMCDKEGIIWVALKNGKIYAYNKRTDSFQLRVDLADYLPSSVLFNMLFDDQNHLWLCMSKGLYAWEESAGLSLAGLEGQSVRCMVQMDDELFFAGTDKGLFRLTKVGAASSSSLETRPVDQHTEMHVESLYVLGAKLFIGTFSNGVFVLDGPDGRIHPLYAREDSGETASYDHAFCQQRRCHYETESRIYRASGGRCGGDEYVISNK
;
A
#
# COMPACT_ATOMS: atom_id res chain seq x y z
N MET A 1 56.89 -47.60 -25.71
CA MET A 1 56.05 -47.24 -26.87
C MET A 1 54.59 -47.27 -26.43
N PHE A 2 54.03 -46.15 -25.97
CA PHE A 2 52.65 -46.05 -25.52
C PHE A 2 51.80 -45.49 -26.66
N ALA A 3 50.82 -46.24 -27.08
CA ALA A 3 49.89 -45.81 -28.11
C ALA A 3 48.81 -44.86 -27.48
N PRO A 4 48.48 -43.75 -28.12
CA PRO A 4 47.41 -42.88 -27.63
C PRO A 4 46.03 -43.51 -27.93
N HIS A 5 45.20 -43.62 -26.90
CA HIS A 5 43.79 -44.00 -27.07
C HIS A 5 43.01 -42.89 -27.81
N PRO A 6 42.23 -43.23 -28.85
CA PRO A 6 41.43 -42.20 -29.52
C PRO A 6 40.25 -41.77 -28.63
N PHE A 7 40.24 -40.53 -28.20
CA PHE A 7 39.11 -39.91 -27.55
C PHE A 7 37.91 -39.89 -28.53
N SER A 8 36.86 -40.64 -28.21
CA SER A 8 35.66 -40.75 -29.05
C SER A 8 34.84 -39.45 -28.91
N TYR A 9 34.87 -38.58 -29.92
CA TYR A 9 34.10 -37.33 -29.99
C TYR A 9 32.58 -37.56 -29.91
N LYS A 10 32.10 -38.76 -30.20
CA LYS A 10 30.66 -39.15 -30.06
C LYS A 10 30.18 -39.13 -28.62
N SER A 11 31.05 -39.42 -27.64
CA SER A 11 30.74 -39.36 -26.21
C SER A 11 30.59 -37.93 -25.73
N VAL A 12 31.44 -36.99 -26.18
CA VAL A 12 31.41 -35.58 -25.79
C VAL A 12 30.21 -34.88 -26.39
N ALA A 13 29.84 -35.18 -27.62
CA ALA A 13 28.66 -34.62 -28.28
C ALA A 13 27.34 -35.05 -27.57
N GLY A 14 27.26 -36.34 -27.13
CA GLY A 14 26.12 -36.83 -26.38
C GLY A 14 25.97 -36.20 -25.02
N THR A 15 27.07 -35.99 -24.30
CA THR A 15 27.05 -35.31 -22.99
C THR A 15 26.68 -33.83 -23.10
N PHE A 16 27.17 -33.15 -24.14
CA PHE A 16 26.83 -31.75 -24.41
C PHE A 16 25.37 -31.59 -24.79
N LEU A 17 24.80 -32.50 -25.59
CA LEU A 17 23.39 -32.50 -25.95
C LEU A 17 22.47 -32.73 -24.74
N LEU A 18 22.83 -33.64 -23.82
CA LEU A 18 22.10 -33.87 -22.57
C LEU A 18 22.19 -32.67 -21.63
N LEU A 19 23.33 -31.98 -21.56
CA LEU A 19 23.48 -30.77 -20.77
C LEU A 19 22.65 -29.62 -21.34
N CYS A 20 22.61 -29.43 -22.65
CA CYS A 20 21.74 -28.44 -23.29
C CYS A 20 20.24 -28.76 -23.06
N MET A 21 19.85 -30.04 -23.18
CA MET A 21 18.47 -30.44 -22.90
C MET A 21 18.05 -30.21 -21.45
N SER A 22 18.94 -30.43 -20.47
CA SER A 22 18.65 -30.13 -19.07
C SER A 22 18.48 -28.64 -18.79
N VAL A 23 19.21 -27.76 -19.47
CA VAL A 23 19.05 -26.30 -19.36
C VAL A 23 17.73 -25.85 -20.00
N PHE A 24 17.30 -26.43 -21.11
CA PHE A 24 16.00 -26.12 -21.71
C PHE A 24 14.80 -26.64 -20.89
N LEU A 25 14.92 -27.78 -20.20
CA LEU A 25 13.86 -28.26 -19.30
C LEU A 25 13.74 -27.45 -18.01
N SER A 26 14.78 -26.72 -17.60
CA SER A 26 14.72 -25.88 -16.40
C SER A 26 14.18 -24.45 -16.65
N ALA A 27 14.06 -24.04 -17.92
CA ALA A 27 13.55 -22.72 -18.27
C ALA A 27 12.03 -22.55 -18.08
N ASP A 28 11.27 -23.65 -18.10
CA ASP A 28 9.80 -23.61 -17.94
C ASP A 28 9.33 -23.59 -16.48
N LEU A 29 10.23 -23.72 -15.49
CA LEU A 29 9.88 -23.75 -14.07
C LEU A 29 9.59 -22.36 -13.46
N PHE A 30 9.73 -21.27 -14.22
CA PHE A 30 9.49 -19.91 -13.76
C PHE A 30 8.34 -19.18 -14.48
N ALA A 31 7.52 -19.89 -15.26
CA ALA A 31 6.29 -19.30 -15.77
C ALA A 31 5.27 -19.18 -14.62
N GLY A 32 5.27 -18.04 -13.93
CA GLY A 32 4.23 -17.72 -12.96
C GLY A 32 2.87 -17.77 -13.64
N SER A 33 1.93 -18.54 -13.09
CA SER A 33 0.56 -18.55 -13.60
C SER A 33 -0.16 -17.29 -13.14
N PHE A 34 -0.69 -16.51 -14.08
CA PHE A 34 -1.56 -15.38 -13.79
C PHE A 34 -3.00 -15.84 -13.77
N ARG A 35 -3.75 -15.41 -12.77
CA ARG A 35 -5.19 -15.60 -12.69
C ARG A 35 -5.87 -14.24 -12.60
N THR A 36 -6.80 -14.00 -13.51
CA THR A 36 -7.62 -12.79 -13.50
C THR A 36 -8.84 -13.04 -12.61
N LEU A 37 -9.10 -12.11 -11.68
CA LEU A 37 -10.30 -12.09 -10.86
C LEU A 37 -11.21 -10.98 -11.34
N GLY A 38 -12.41 -11.34 -11.78
CA GLY A 38 -13.42 -10.40 -12.25
C GLY A 38 -14.80 -10.75 -11.70
N ILE A 39 -15.82 -10.11 -12.23
CA ILE A 39 -17.23 -10.38 -11.83
C ILE A 39 -17.62 -11.85 -12.03
N LYS A 40 -17.07 -12.50 -13.07
CA LYS A 40 -17.35 -13.93 -13.35
C LYS A 40 -16.77 -14.85 -12.28
N GLU A 41 -15.68 -14.46 -11.68
CA GLU A 41 -14.99 -15.17 -10.60
C GLU A 41 -15.56 -14.80 -9.21
N GLY A 42 -16.57 -13.93 -9.14
CA GLY A 42 -17.29 -13.55 -7.92
C GLY A 42 -16.87 -12.21 -7.33
N LEU A 43 -16.01 -11.43 -8.01
CA LEU A 43 -15.66 -10.09 -7.54
C LEU A 43 -16.91 -9.18 -7.55
N GLY A 44 -17.15 -8.44 -6.46
CA GLY A 44 -18.34 -7.61 -6.31
C GLY A 44 -18.41 -6.46 -7.31
N SER A 45 -17.27 -5.89 -7.68
CA SER A 45 -17.18 -4.80 -8.67
C SER A 45 -15.86 -4.87 -9.44
N ARG A 46 -15.88 -4.39 -10.69
CA ARG A 46 -14.64 -4.17 -11.48
C ARG A 46 -13.83 -2.97 -10.98
N GLN A 47 -14.47 -2.07 -10.24
CA GLN A 47 -13.81 -0.90 -9.69
C GLN A 47 -13.20 -1.26 -8.35
N VAL A 48 -11.90 -1.49 -8.34
CA VAL A 48 -11.10 -1.85 -7.18
C VAL A 48 -10.32 -0.61 -6.70
N PHE A 49 -10.45 -0.27 -5.42
CA PHE A 49 -9.77 0.88 -4.83
C PHE A 49 -8.49 0.49 -4.10
N GLN A 50 -8.51 -0.67 -3.43
CA GLN A 50 -7.36 -1.13 -2.65
C GLN A 50 -7.35 -2.65 -2.53
N ILE A 51 -6.14 -3.20 -2.42
CA ILE A 51 -5.92 -4.62 -2.17
C ILE A 51 -4.94 -4.74 -1.01
N THR A 52 -5.23 -5.63 -0.08
CA THR A 52 -4.31 -6.00 1.02
C THR A 52 -4.37 -7.49 1.29
N LYS A 53 -3.35 -8.02 1.97
CA LYS A 53 -3.29 -9.43 2.37
C LYS A 53 -3.20 -9.50 3.88
N ASP A 54 -3.93 -10.43 4.50
CA ASP A 54 -3.81 -10.68 5.93
C ASP A 54 -2.73 -11.72 6.25
N SER A 55 -2.47 -11.91 7.54
CA SER A 55 -1.48 -12.88 8.02
C SER A 55 -1.87 -14.34 7.78
N ALA A 56 -3.14 -14.63 7.52
CA ALA A 56 -3.63 -15.96 7.16
C ALA A 56 -3.51 -16.27 5.66
N GLY A 57 -3.13 -15.27 4.87
CA GLY A 57 -2.93 -15.41 3.42
C GLY A 57 -4.15 -15.04 2.58
N PHE A 58 -5.28 -14.66 3.16
CA PHE A 58 -6.41 -14.14 2.42
C PHE A 58 -6.08 -12.81 1.75
N VAL A 59 -6.55 -12.64 0.51
CA VAL A 59 -6.47 -11.38 -0.22
C VAL A 59 -7.78 -10.63 -0.04
N TRP A 60 -7.70 -9.42 0.51
CA TRP A 60 -8.82 -8.54 0.74
C TRP A 60 -8.84 -7.44 -0.31
N ILE A 61 -9.98 -7.26 -0.94
CA ILE A 61 -10.15 -6.39 -2.09
C ILE A 61 -11.27 -5.40 -1.77
N TYR A 62 -10.92 -4.12 -1.64
CA TYR A 62 -11.90 -3.07 -1.45
C TYR A 62 -12.42 -2.61 -2.81
N THR A 63 -13.72 -2.76 -3.02
CA THR A 63 -14.39 -2.45 -4.27
C THR A 63 -15.45 -1.35 -4.08
N HIS A 64 -16.01 -0.87 -5.17
CA HIS A 64 -17.07 0.13 -5.17
C HIS A 64 -18.34 -0.32 -4.38
N VAL A 65 -18.62 -1.60 -4.33
CA VAL A 65 -19.86 -2.14 -3.73
C VAL A 65 -19.63 -2.85 -2.40
N GLY A 66 -18.40 -3.06 -1.97
CA GLY A 66 -18.11 -3.79 -0.75
C GLY A 66 -16.66 -4.22 -0.63
N ILE A 67 -16.43 -5.10 0.30
CA ILE A 67 -15.14 -5.73 0.54
C ILE A 67 -15.24 -7.19 0.15
N ASP A 68 -14.34 -7.63 -0.69
CA ASP A 68 -14.21 -9.00 -1.13
C ASP A 68 -13.03 -9.67 -0.45
N ARG A 69 -13.21 -10.89 0.06
CA ARG A 69 -12.12 -11.73 0.56
C ARG A 69 -11.93 -12.93 -0.36
N TYR A 70 -10.74 -13.04 -0.92
CA TYR A 70 -10.34 -14.16 -1.76
C TYR A 70 -9.41 -15.10 -0.99
N ASP A 71 -9.76 -16.40 -0.96
CA ASP A 71 -9.00 -17.44 -0.24
C ASP A 71 -8.06 -18.27 -1.14
N GLY A 72 -7.96 -17.90 -2.43
CA GLY A 72 -7.24 -18.64 -3.46
C GLY A 72 -8.17 -19.44 -4.38
N ASN A 73 -9.40 -19.70 -3.98
CA ASN A 73 -10.40 -20.44 -4.72
C ASN A 73 -11.73 -19.68 -4.90
N GLU A 74 -12.27 -19.16 -3.82
CA GLU A 74 -13.58 -18.49 -3.77
C GLU A 74 -13.47 -17.05 -3.28
N ILE A 75 -14.43 -16.23 -3.68
CA ILE A 75 -14.57 -14.85 -3.21
C ILE A 75 -15.79 -14.76 -2.31
N LYS A 76 -15.59 -14.29 -1.08
CA LYS A 76 -16.65 -13.94 -0.14
C LYS A 76 -16.83 -12.42 -0.08
N HIS A 77 -18.06 -11.97 -0.23
CA HIS A 77 -18.42 -10.56 -0.23
C HIS A 77 -18.94 -10.09 1.14
N TYR A 78 -18.49 -8.91 1.58
CA TYR A 78 -18.92 -8.24 2.80
C TYR A 78 -19.42 -6.85 2.45
N GLN A 79 -20.59 -6.50 3.00
CA GLN A 79 -21.17 -5.18 2.90
C GLN A 79 -21.04 -4.46 4.24
N LEU A 80 -20.71 -3.18 4.22
CA LEU A 80 -20.65 -2.34 5.42
C LEU A 80 -21.72 -1.25 5.33
N ASP A 81 -22.31 -0.92 6.48
CA ASP A 81 -23.27 0.18 6.57
C ASP A 81 -22.61 1.51 6.22
N GLY A 82 -23.13 2.19 5.22
CA GLY A 82 -22.59 3.44 4.70
C GLY A 82 -21.68 3.32 3.47
N MET A 83 -21.49 2.10 2.92
CA MET A 83 -20.83 1.90 1.62
C MET A 83 -21.77 2.14 0.43
N VAL A 84 -23.08 2.01 0.61
CA VAL A 84 -24.08 2.16 -0.44
C VAL A 84 -24.57 3.60 -0.46
N ASP A 85 -24.51 4.24 -1.63
CA ASP A 85 -25.08 5.55 -1.98
C ASP A 85 -24.17 6.77 -1.99
N SER A 86 -23.00 6.69 -2.52
CA SER A 86 -22.37 7.94 -2.92
C SER A 86 -21.91 7.93 -4.35
N ARG A 87 -22.68 8.63 -5.19
CA ARG A 87 -22.28 9.05 -6.55
C ARG A 87 -21.03 9.96 -6.54
N ASP A 88 -20.53 10.28 -5.33
CA ASP A 88 -19.37 11.12 -5.04
C ASP A 88 -18.07 10.34 -4.83
N HIS A 89 -18.00 9.10 -5.33
CA HIS A 89 -16.89 8.17 -5.08
C HIS A 89 -15.55 8.51 -5.76
N ILE A 90 -15.43 9.64 -6.42
CA ILE A 90 -14.24 10.00 -7.19
C ILE A 90 -13.12 10.61 -6.32
N GLN A 91 -13.41 10.97 -5.07
CA GLN A 91 -12.37 11.47 -4.15
C GLN A 91 -12.23 10.56 -2.92
N SER A 92 -11.34 9.66 -3.05
CA SER A 92 -10.99 8.55 -2.20
C SER A 92 -10.32 8.95 -0.89
N SER A 93 -11.05 8.94 0.20
CA SER A 93 -10.44 8.82 1.52
C SER A 93 -10.86 7.54 2.24
N THR A 94 -11.12 6.49 1.49
CA THR A 94 -11.33 5.17 2.08
C THR A 94 -10.04 4.40 2.07
N THR A 95 -9.68 3.81 3.19
CA THR A 95 -8.44 3.04 3.33
C THR A 95 -8.72 1.72 4.04
N MET A 96 -8.05 0.67 3.59
CA MET A 96 -8.11 -0.66 4.17
C MET A 96 -6.70 -1.13 4.50
N MET A 97 -6.49 -1.70 5.67
CA MET A 97 -5.18 -2.21 6.07
C MET A 97 -5.29 -3.39 7.01
N CYS A 98 -4.20 -4.12 7.11
CA CYS A 98 -4.02 -5.18 8.07
C CYS A 98 -3.18 -4.67 9.24
N ASP A 99 -3.61 -4.90 10.47
CA ASP A 99 -2.80 -4.62 11.65
C ASP A 99 -1.79 -5.73 11.92
N LYS A 100 -0.99 -5.60 12.98
CA LYS A 100 0.05 -6.57 13.34
C LYS A 100 -0.52 -7.92 13.82
N GLU A 101 -1.77 -7.95 14.28
CA GLU A 101 -2.49 -9.15 14.69
C GLU A 101 -3.16 -9.86 13.50
N GLY A 102 -3.04 -9.29 12.31
CA GLY A 102 -3.64 -9.81 11.09
C GLY A 102 -5.16 -9.55 11.01
N ILE A 103 -5.63 -8.49 11.66
CA ILE A 103 -7.01 -8.02 11.57
C ILE A 103 -7.11 -6.98 10.45
N ILE A 104 -8.11 -7.11 9.62
CA ILE A 104 -8.40 -6.13 8.57
C ILE A 104 -9.22 -5.00 9.15
N TRP A 105 -8.72 -3.79 8.96
CA TRP A 105 -9.39 -2.55 9.30
C TRP A 105 -9.78 -1.79 8.03
N VAL A 106 -10.96 -1.20 8.06
CA VAL A 106 -11.51 -0.44 6.93
C VAL A 106 -12.07 0.86 7.45
N ALA A 107 -11.56 1.96 6.92
CA ALA A 107 -12.10 3.29 7.18
C ALA A 107 -12.93 3.74 5.97
N LEU A 108 -14.17 4.13 6.22
CA LEU A 108 -15.08 4.65 5.20
C LEU A 108 -15.00 6.18 5.13
N LYS A 109 -15.40 6.73 4.00
CA LYS A 109 -15.46 8.18 3.74
C LYS A 109 -16.32 8.95 4.75
N ASN A 110 -17.36 8.30 5.30
CA ASN A 110 -18.25 8.90 6.32
C ASN A 110 -17.61 8.96 7.73
N GLY A 111 -16.33 8.57 7.87
CA GLY A 111 -15.61 8.58 9.14
C GLY A 111 -15.81 7.35 10.02
N LYS A 112 -16.56 6.35 9.56
CA LYS A 112 -16.70 5.08 10.30
C LYS A 112 -15.52 4.16 10.01
N ILE A 113 -14.93 3.60 11.08
CA ILE A 113 -13.82 2.66 10.99
C ILE A 113 -14.28 1.32 11.55
N TYR A 114 -14.15 0.29 10.73
CA TYR A 114 -14.55 -1.08 11.03
C TYR A 114 -13.34 -1.97 11.16
N ALA A 115 -13.41 -2.98 12.05
CA ALA A 115 -12.44 -4.06 12.14
C ALA A 115 -13.12 -5.40 11.87
N TYR A 116 -12.43 -6.27 11.14
CA TYR A 116 -12.92 -7.61 10.86
C TYR A 116 -12.79 -8.51 12.09
N ASN A 117 -13.88 -9.13 12.47
CA ASN A 117 -13.94 -10.10 13.56
C ASN A 117 -13.92 -11.53 12.98
N LYS A 118 -12.82 -12.24 13.15
CA LYS A 118 -12.64 -13.61 12.64
C LYS A 118 -13.64 -14.61 13.23
N ARG A 119 -14.09 -14.39 14.48
CA ARG A 119 -15.00 -15.31 15.17
C ARG A 119 -16.44 -15.23 14.64
N THR A 120 -16.89 -14.02 14.30
CA THR A 120 -18.24 -13.79 13.77
C THR A 120 -18.26 -13.73 12.25
N ASP A 121 -17.08 -13.76 11.62
CA ASP A 121 -16.87 -13.61 10.17
C ASP A 121 -17.60 -12.38 9.61
N SER A 122 -17.46 -11.23 10.30
CA SER A 122 -18.12 -9.98 9.99
C SER A 122 -17.28 -8.78 10.42
N PHE A 123 -17.55 -7.62 9.83
CA PHE A 123 -16.95 -6.36 10.26
C PHE A 123 -17.76 -5.73 11.40
N GLN A 124 -17.08 -5.19 12.37
CA GLN A 124 -17.65 -4.50 13.53
C GLN A 124 -17.18 -3.05 13.56
N LEU A 125 -18.10 -2.13 13.79
CA LEU A 125 -17.78 -0.71 13.98
C LEU A 125 -16.92 -0.55 15.25
N ARG A 126 -15.76 0.10 15.11
CA ARG A 126 -14.83 0.41 16.20
C ARG A 126 -14.79 1.89 16.54
N VAL A 127 -14.84 2.73 15.52
CA VAL A 127 -14.78 4.18 15.69
C VAL A 127 -15.80 4.83 14.76
N ASP A 128 -16.56 5.76 15.29
CA ASP A 128 -17.28 6.74 14.50
C ASP A 128 -16.62 8.10 14.75
N LEU A 129 -15.89 8.61 13.75
CA LEU A 129 -15.16 9.88 13.89
C LEU A 129 -16.11 11.09 14.05
N ALA A 130 -17.37 10.96 13.67
CA ALA A 130 -18.36 12.00 13.88
C ALA A 130 -18.61 12.30 15.37
N ASP A 131 -18.43 11.29 16.25
CA ASP A 131 -18.57 11.44 17.69
C ASP A 131 -17.45 12.30 18.32
N TYR A 132 -16.28 12.36 17.67
CA TYR A 132 -15.08 13.06 18.17
C TYR A 132 -14.80 14.34 17.41
N LEU A 133 -14.88 14.30 16.09
CA LEU A 133 -14.45 15.38 15.20
C LEU A 133 -15.45 15.57 14.05
N PRO A 134 -16.62 16.14 14.32
CA PRO A 134 -17.59 16.40 13.28
C PRO A 134 -17.00 17.30 12.19
N SER A 135 -17.33 16.99 10.94
CA SER A 135 -16.85 17.72 9.75
C SER A 135 -15.34 17.63 9.51
N SER A 136 -14.67 16.64 10.08
CA SER A 136 -13.29 16.29 9.74
C SER A 136 -13.25 15.16 8.72
N VAL A 137 -12.29 15.23 7.78
CA VAL A 137 -12.10 14.22 6.74
C VAL A 137 -10.91 13.34 7.11
N LEU A 138 -11.09 12.04 7.09
CA LEU A 138 -10.01 11.07 7.22
C LEU A 138 -9.42 10.79 5.82
N PHE A 139 -8.12 11.02 5.67
CA PHE A 139 -7.42 10.76 4.41
C PHE A 139 -6.71 9.41 4.41
N ASN A 140 -6.14 9.03 5.55
CA ASN A 140 -5.39 7.79 5.69
C ASN A 140 -5.34 7.32 7.13
N MET A 141 -5.05 6.04 7.31
CA MET A 141 -4.73 5.44 8.62
C MET A 141 -3.45 4.62 8.52
N LEU A 142 -2.75 4.47 9.63
CA LEU A 142 -1.52 3.70 9.75
C LEU A 142 -1.51 2.97 11.07
N PHE A 143 -1.17 1.67 11.08
CA PHE A 143 -0.68 0.98 12.26
C PHE A 143 0.84 1.03 12.29
N ASP A 144 1.41 1.51 13.40
CA ASP A 144 2.85 1.49 13.59
C ASP A 144 3.35 0.10 14.01
N ASP A 145 4.65 -0.03 14.22
CA ASP A 145 5.27 -1.29 14.63
C ASP A 145 4.87 -1.79 16.02
N GLN A 146 4.28 -0.93 16.84
CA GLN A 146 3.72 -1.24 18.15
C GLN A 146 2.21 -1.46 18.12
N ASN A 147 1.61 -1.49 16.91
CA ASN A 147 0.17 -1.63 16.66
C ASN A 147 -0.70 -0.45 17.15
N HIS A 148 -0.12 0.76 17.27
CA HIS A 148 -0.91 1.96 17.53
C HIS A 148 -1.55 2.44 16.22
N LEU A 149 -2.83 2.82 16.29
CA LEU A 149 -3.56 3.35 15.15
C LEU A 149 -3.42 4.87 15.05
N TRP A 150 -2.82 5.32 13.96
CA TRP A 150 -2.66 6.73 13.59
C TRP A 150 -3.65 7.09 12.49
N LEU A 151 -4.30 8.27 12.63
CA LEU A 151 -5.31 8.77 11.71
C LEU A 151 -4.86 10.09 11.10
N CYS A 152 -4.64 10.11 9.80
CA CYS A 152 -4.28 11.30 9.03
C CYS A 152 -5.54 12.03 8.63
N MET A 153 -5.78 13.22 9.19
CA MET A 153 -7.04 13.92 9.05
C MET A 153 -6.88 15.35 8.52
N SER A 154 -7.97 15.95 8.08
CA SER A 154 -7.99 17.33 7.58
C SER A 154 -7.68 18.39 8.64
N LYS A 155 -7.72 18.03 9.92
CA LYS A 155 -7.49 18.94 11.05
C LYS A 155 -6.25 18.59 11.89
N GLY A 156 -5.45 17.61 11.46
CA GLY A 156 -4.25 17.19 12.20
C GLY A 156 -3.99 15.70 12.08
N LEU A 157 -2.98 15.25 12.83
CA LEU A 157 -2.67 13.85 13.04
C LEU A 157 -3.23 13.42 14.40
N TYR A 158 -3.98 12.32 14.41
CA TYR A 158 -4.61 11.78 15.61
C TYR A 158 -4.15 10.35 15.88
N ALA A 159 -4.13 9.97 17.15
CA ALA A 159 -4.01 8.58 17.58
C ALA A 159 -5.35 8.11 18.14
N TRP A 160 -5.65 6.84 17.92
CA TRP A 160 -6.83 6.20 18.50
C TRP A 160 -6.43 4.98 19.32
N GLU A 161 -6.99 4.89 20.53
CA GLU A 161 -6.84 3.77 21.43
C GLU A 161 -8.22 3.34 21.96
N GLU A 162 -8.48 2.04 22.05
CA GLU A 162 -9.79 1.54 22.48
C GLU A 162 -10.18 2.01 23.90
N SER A 163 -9.19 2.17 24.78
CA SER A 163 -9.40 2.61 26.17
C SER A 163 -9.49 4.12 26.37
N ALA A 164 -8.79 4.89 25.54
CA ALA A 164 -8.64 6.35 25.67
C ALA A 164 -9.43 7.15 24.64
N GLY A 165 -9.86 6.49 23.55
CA GLY A 165 -10.52 7.14 22.42
C GLY A 165 -9.55 7.87 21.50
N LEU A 166 -10.05 8.94 20.87
CA LEU A 166 -9.28 9.73 19.90
C LEU A 166 -8.53 10.87 20.61
N SER A 167 -7.24 11.02 20.33
CA SER A 167 -6.39 12.09 20.86
C SER A 167 -5.59 12.77 19.75
N LEU A 168 -5.36 14.08 19.87
CA LEU A 168 -4.48 14.83 18.95
C LEU A 168 -3.03 14.45 19.21
N ALA A 169 -2.35 13.96 18.18
CA ALA A 169 -0.95 13.54 18.26
C ALA A 169 0.04 14.58 17.74
N GLY A 170 -0.39 15.47 16.85
CA GLY A 170 0.42 16.53 16.29
C GLY A 170 -0.19 17.18 15.05
N LEU A 171 0.52 18.15 14.47
CA LEU A 171 0.14 18.86 13.25
C LEU A 171 -1.27 19.46 13.32
N GLU A 172 -1.66 20.04 14.47
CA GLU A 172 -2.96 20.65 14.69
C GLU A 172 -3.28 21.70 13.62
N GLY A 173 -4.50 21.64 13.08
CA GLY A 173 -4.97 22.57 12.06
C GLY A 173 -4.36 22.36 10.67
N GLN A 174 -3.54 21.34 10.47
CA GLN A 174 -2.97 20.98 9.17
C GLN A 174 -3.70 19.81 8.53
N SER A 175 -3.78 19.81 7.21
CA SER A 175 -4.35 18.71 6.43
C SER A 175 -3.29 17.64 6.22
N VAL A 176 -3.30 16.60 7.07
CA VAL A 176 -2.37 15.46 6.99
C VAL A 176 -2.90 14.43 6.03
N ARG A 177 -2.24 14.24 4.89
CA ARG A 177 -2.68 13.35 3.81
C ARG A 177 -2.21 11.92 3.99
N CYS A 178 -0.99 11.75 4.44
CA CYS A 178 -0.37 10.45 4.60
C CYS A 178 0.69 10.47 5.69
N MET A 179 0.98 9.29 6.22
CA MET A 179 2.02 9.06 7.19
C MET A 179 2.70 7.73 6.91
N VAL A 180 3.99 7.65 7.22
CA VAL A 180 4.77 6.41 7.14
C VAL A 180 5.73 6.34 8.32
N GLN A 181 5.94 5.15 8.84
CA GLN A 181 6.98 4.86 9.81
C GLN A 181 8.28 4.52 9.08
N MET A 182 9.39 5.12 9.49
CA MET A 182 10.72 4.86 8.95
C MET A 182 11.54 3.94 9.88
N ASP A 183 11.44 4.16 11.19
CA ASP A 183 11.99 3.30 12.23
C ASP A 183 11.10 3.34 13.50
N ASP A 184 11.53 2.73 14.60
CA ASP A 184 10.72 2.57 15.81
C ASP A 184 10.22 3.90 16.40
N GLU A 185 10.97 4.99 16.23
CA GLU A 185 10.66 6.31 16.81
C GLU A 185 10.37 7.37 15.78
N LEU A 186 10.74 7.14 14.51
CA LEU A 186 10.72 8.13 13.45
C LEU A 186 9.63 7.87 12.43
N PHE A 187 8.83 8.90 12.21
CA PHE A 187 7.80 8.92 11.18
C PHE A 187 7.95 10.13 10.27
N PHE A 188 7.34 10.03 9.11
CA PHE A 188 7.13 11.16 8.22
C PHE A 188 5.66 11.31 7.89
N ALA A 189 5.18 12.56 7.88
CA ALA A 189 3.82 12.90 7.46
C ALA A 189 3.85 13.87 6.30
N GLY A 190 3.05 13.56 5.29
CA GLY A 190 2.78 14.43 4.16
C GLY A 190 1.55 15.28 4.40
N THR A 191 1.65 16.57 4.13
CA THR A 191 0.57 17.54 4.28
C THR A 191 0.37 18.34 3.00
N ASP A 192 -0.68 19.14 2.94
CA ASP A 192 -0.89 20.15 1.90
C ASP A 192 0.16 21.29 1.91
N LYS A 193 0.97 21.38 2.99
CA LYS A 193 2.02 22.39 3.18
C LYS A 193 3.43 21.84 3.23
N GLY A 194 3.64 20.57 2.88
CA GLY A 194 4.95 19.96 2.83
C GLY A 194 5.08 18.67 3.62
N LEU A 195 6.34 18.26 3.80
CA LEU A 195 6.74 17.09 4.53
C LEU A 195 7.12 17.45 5.96
N PHE A 196 6.65 16.67 6.92
CA PHE A 196 7.00 16.80 8.33
C PHE A 196 7.68 15.54 8.85
N ARG A 197 8.72 15.73 9.63
CA ARG A 197 9.35 14.69 10.44
C ARG A 197 8.65 14.67 11.81
N LEU A 198 8.34 13.48 12.29
CA LEU A 198 7.69 13.27 13.57
C LEU A 198 8.51 12.26 14.38
N THR A 199 8.72 12.56 15.66
CA THR A 199 9.50 11.70 16.55
C THR A 199 8.68 11.43 17.81
N LYS A 200 8.63 10.16 18.25
CA LYS A 200 7.98 9.81 19.52
C LYS A 200 8.65 10.50 20.69
N VAL A 201 7.85 11.07 21.59
CA VAL A 201 8.33 11.74 22.80
C VAL A 201 7.99 10.90 24.02
N GLY A 202 9.02 10.34 24.68
CA GLY A 202 8.88 9.60 25.93
C GLY A 202 8.67 8.10 25.80
N ALA A 203 8.97 7.38 26.88
CA ALA A 203 9.04 5.92 26.92
C ALA A 203 7.70 5.20 27.22
N ALA A 204 6.58 5.91 27.37
CA ALA A 204 5.32 5.31 27.77
C ALA A 204 4.15 5.90 26.98
N SER A 205 3.43 5.06 26.26
CA SER A 205 2.02 5.19 25.78
C SER A 205 1.50 6.59 25.40
N SER A 206 2.35 7.56 25.12
CA SER A 206 1.87 8.88 24.73
C SER A 206 1.76 8.95 23.22
N SER A 207 0.53 9.15 22.79
CA SER A 207 0.15 9.50 21.43
C SER A 207 0.69 10.87 20.96
N SER A 208 1.66 11.45 21.67
CA SER A 208 2.24 12.75 21.34
C SER A 208 3.53 12.61 20.55
N LEU A 209 3.62 13.35 19.44
CA LEU A 209 4.78 13.36 18.56
C LEU A 209 5.38 14.77 18.50
N GLU A 210 6.69 14.88 18.62
CA GLU A 210 7.40 16.11 18.27
C GLU A 210 7.41 16.24 16.75
N THR A 211 6.94 17.37 16.24
CA THR A 211 6.78 17.61 14.82
C THR A 211 7.73 18.71 14.35
N ARG A 212 8.49 18.44 13.28
CA ARG A 212 9.40 19.40 12.65
C ARG A 212 9.20 19.38 11.14
N PRO A 213 9.08 20.55 10.48
CA PRO A 213 9.06 20.60 9.02
C PRO A 213 10.41 20.15 8.47
N VAL A 214 10.37 19.47 7.32
CA VAL A 214 11.58 19.16 6.56
C VAL A 214 11.86 20.35 5.64
N ASP A 215 12.83 21.17 5.99
CA ASP A 215 13.04 22.58 5.57
C ASP A 215 13.24 22.85 4.07
N GLN A 216 13.31 21.86 3.22
CA GLN A 216 13.79 22.08 1.85
C GLN A 216 12.71 22.33 0.80
N HIS A 217 11.43 22.04 1.11
CA HIS A 217 10.32 22.20 0.17
C HIS A 217 8.98 22.39 0.90
N THR A 218 8.78 23.53 1.52
CA THR A 218 7.61 23.85 2.34
C THR A 218 6.31 24.04 1.55
N GLU A 219 6.36 24.09 0.22
CA GLU A 219 5.18 24.31 -0.63
C GLU A 219 4.73 23.06 -1.42
N MET A 220 5.29 21.90 -1.10
CA MET A 220 4.87 20.66 -1.77
C MET A 220 3.59 20.11 -1.15
N HIS A 221 2.57 19.93 -1.98
CA HIS A 221 1.39 19.17 -1.58
C HIS A 221 1.72 17.68 -1.64
N VAL A 222 2.01 17.08 -0.49
CA VAL A 222 2.44 15.67 -0.39
C VAL A 222 1.23 14.76 -0.27
N GLU A 223 1.04 13.88 -1.25
CA GLU A 223 -0.10 12.95 -1.30
C GLU A 223 0.26 11.52 -0.88
N SER A 224 1.52 11.11 -1.05
CA SER A 224 1.94 9.74 -0.74
C SER A 224 3.39 9.67 -0.28
N LEU A 225 3.64 8.74 0.63
CA LEU A 225 4.95 8.43 1.17
C LEU A 225 5.21 6.93 1.10
N TYR A 226 6.46 6.55 0.77
CA TYR A 226 6.88 5.17 0.73
C TYR A 226 8.33 5.04 1.19
N VAL A 227 8.60 4.15 2.15
CA VAL A 227 9.95 3.85 2.64
C VAL A 227 10.49 2.61 1.96
N LEU A 228 11.70 2.69 1.43
CA LEU A 228 12.45 1.57 0.88
C LEU A 228 13.89 1.63 1.37
N GLY A 229 14.24 0.75 2.29
CA GLY A 229 15.51 0.79 3.01
C GLY A 229 15.64 2.11 3.78
N ALA A 230 16.73 2.84 3.59
CA ALA A 230 16.94 4.15 4.22
C ALA A 230 16.36 5.33 3.43
N LYS A 231 15.66 5.09 2.31
CA LYS A 231 15.12 6.14 1.44
C LYS A 231 13.64 6.33 1.66
N LEU A 232 13.20 7.61 1.67
CA LEU A 232 11.80 7.98 1.64
C LEU A 232 11.44 8.53 0.26
N PHE A 233 10.50 7.89 -0.41
CA PHE A 233 9.91 8.38 -1.66
C PHE A 233 8.68 9.22 -1.35
N ILE A 234 8.59 10.39 -1.98
CA ILE A 234 7.61 11.43 -1.71
C ILE A 234 6.84 11.71 -3.00
N GLY A 235 5.59 11.28 -3.06
CA GLY A 235 4.69 11.59 -4.17
C GLY A 235 3.94 12.89 -3.87
N THR A 236 3.97 13.83 -4.80
CA THR A 236 3.30 15.14 -4.66
C THR A 236 2.14 15.28 -5.63
N PHE A 237 1.21 16.17 -5.35
CA PHE A 237 0.04 16.41 -6.20
C PHE A 237 0.40 16.92 -7.60
N SER A 238 1.38 17.82 -7.71
CA SER A 238 1.70 18.50 -8.99
C SER A 238 3.18 18.55 -9.33
N ASN A 239 4.08 18.21 -8.39
CA ASN A 239 5.51 18.40 -8.56
C ASN A 239 6.28 17.10 -8.90
N GLY A 240 5.55 15.99 -9.09
CA GLY A 240 6.15 14.68 -9.37
C GLY A 240 6.62 13.95 -8.11
N VAL A 241 7.66 13.14 -8.25
CA VAL A 241 8.18 12.28 -7.18
C VAL A 241 9.56 12.74 -6.75
N PHE A 242 9.75 12.85 -5.44
CA PHE A 242 11.02 13.19 -4.81
C PHE A 242 11.53 12.04 -3.95
N VAL A 243 12.82 12.07 -3.63
CA VAL A 243 13.47 11.12 -2.73
C VAL A 243 14.21 11.89 -1.65
N LEU A 244 14.05 11.46 -0.40
CA LEU A 244 14.85 11.86 0.74
C LEU A 244 15.83 10.71 1.05
N ASP A 245 17.13 10.97 0.95
CA ASP A 245 18.20 10.00 1.20
C ASP A 245 18.56 9.94 2.68
N GLY A 246 17.85 9.08 3.41
CA GLY A 246 17.98 8.96 4.87
C GLY A 246 17.23 10.06 5.63
N PRO A 247 17.08 9.90 6.96
CA PRO A 247 16.23 10.78 7.78
C PRO A 247 16.68 12.24 7.86
N ASP A 248 17.98 12.48 7.70
CA ASP A 248 18.60 13.81 7.73
C ASP A 248 19.20 14.21 6.37
N GLY A 249 18.85 13.49 5.33
CA GLY A 249 19.35 13.68 3.97
C GLY A 249 18.74 14.89 3.26
N ARG A 250 19.05 14.99 1.98
CA ARG A 250 18.47 16.03 1.12
C ARG A 250 17.34 15.45 0.28
N ILE A 251 16.31 16.28 0.09
CA ILE A 251 15.24 15.97 -0.86
C ILE A 251 15.72 16.37 -2.26
N HIS A 252 15.59 15.44 -3.21
CA HIS A 252 15.88 15.70 -4.62
C HIS A 252 14.81 15.03 -5.50
N PRO A 253 14.53 15.55 -6.71
CA PRO A 253 13.58 14.93 -7.61
C PRO A 253 14.11 13.55 -8.06
N LEU A 254 13.22 12.54 -8.08
CA LEU A 254 13.56 11.20 -8.56
C LEU A 254 13.88 11.22 -10.06
N TYR A 255 13.16 12.06 -10.82
CA TYR A 255 13.42 12.35 -12.23
C TYR A 255 13.45 13.86 -12.41
N ALA A 256 14.56 14.39 -12.90
CA ALA A 256 14.60 15.74 -13.44
C ALA A 256 13.79 15.72 -14.75
N ARG A 257 12.76 16.54 -14.84
CA ARG A 257 11.97 16.71 -16.05
C ARG A 257 12.87 17.39 -17.08
N GLU A 258 13.34 16.69 -18.09
CA GLU A 258 13.80 17.34 -19.31
C GLU A 258 12.56 17.94 -19.99
N ASP A 259 12.63 19.21 -20.39
CA ASP A 259 11.57 20.05 -20.97
C ASP A 259 10.87 19.42 -22.20
N SER A 260 10.03 18.44 -22.00
CA SER A 260 9.05 17.98 -22.98
C SER A 260 7.66 18.30 -22.45
N GLY A 261 6.98 19.25 -23.08
CA GLY A 261 5.74 19.89 -22.67
C GLY A 261 4.50 19.02 -22.43
N GLU A 262 4.62 17.77 -22.05
CA GLU A 262 3.53 16.87 -21.66
C GLU A 262 3.50 16.67 -20.16
N THR A 263 2.43 17.13 -19.53
CA THR A 263 2.07 16.82 -18.15
C THR A 263 1.65 15.36 -18.04
N ALA A 264 2.60 14.46 -17.85
CA ALA A 264 2.27 13.11 -17.40
C ALA A 264 1.90 13.20 -15.92
N SER A 265 0.64 13.03 -15.57
CA SER A 265 0.21 12.89 -14.19
C SER A 265 0.63 11.50 -13.71
N TYR A 266 1.76 11.43 -13.03
CA TYR A 266 2.25 10.21 -12.39
C TYR A 266 1.53 9.92 -11.05
N ASP A 267 0.53 10.73 -10.71
CA ASP A 267 -0.16 10.72 -9.42
C ASP A 267 -0.89 9.41 -9.11
N HIS A 268 -1.30 8.67 -10.13
CA HIS A 268 -2.06 7.43 -9.93
C HIS A 268 -1.20 6.19 -9.71
N ALA A 269 -0.01 6.11 -10.30
CA ALA A 269 0.82 4.90 -10.22
C ALA A 269 1.44 4.69 -8.84
N PHE A 270 1.87 5.78 -8.17
CA PHE A 270 2.48 5.69 -6.83
C PHE A 270 1.45 5.59 -5.71
N CYS A 271 0.28 6.21 -5.87
CA CYS A 271 -0.78 6.16 -4.86
C CYS A 271 -1.45 4.78 -4.77
N GLN A 272 -1.44 3.98 -5.84
CA GLN A 272 -2.02 2.64 -5.87
C GLN A 272 -1.07 1.52 -5.39
N GLN A 273 0.23 1.79 -5.33
CA GLN A 273 1.22 0.84 -4.79
C GLN A 273 1.33 0.90 -3.26
N ARG A 274 0.44 1.62 -2.59
CA ARG A 274 0.38 1.61 -1.13
C ARG A 274 0.03 0.21 -0.63
N ARG A 275 1.00 -0.40 0.04
CA ARG A 275 0.88 -1.51 0.98
C ARG A 275 0.63 -2.90 0.42
N CYS A 276 1.63 -3.42 -0.24
CA CYS A 276 1.99 -4.82 -0.04
C CYS A 276 3.34 -4.85 0.69
N HIS A 277 3.37 -4.38 1.93
CA HIS A 277 4.54 -4.55 2.80
C HIS A 277 4.29 -5.73 3.70
N TYR A 278 4.48 -6.91 3.16
CA TYR A 278 5.01 -8.08 3.83
C TYR A 278 5.86 -8.83 2.80
N GLU A 279 7.09 -9.12 3.16
CA GLU A 279 8.02 -10.01 2.45
C GLU A 279 7.39 -11.40 2.27
N THR A 280 6.55 -11.53 1.27
CA THR A 280 6.21 -12.81 0.67
C THR A 280 6.01 -12.58 -0.81
N GLU A 281 6.62 -13.41 -1.60
CA GLU A 281 6.86 -13.40 -3.04
C GLU A 281 5.65 -13.27 -3.99
N SER A 282 4.59 -12.58 -3.58
CA SER A 282 3.41 -12.32 -4.41
C SER A 282 3.44 -10.88 -4.91
N ARG A 283 3.62 -10.68 -6.21
CA ARG A 283 3.53 -9.36 -6.85
C ARG A 283 2.14 -9.19 -7.44
N ILE A 284 1.49 -8.08 -7.11
CA ILE A 284 0.22 -7.69 -7.71
C ILE A 284 0.53 -6.62 -8.77
N TYR A 285 0.10 -6.87 -9.99
CA TYR A 285 0.29 -5.94 -11.11
C TYR A 285 -1.07 -5.43 -11.59
N ARG A 286 -1.13 -4.13 -11.93
CA ARG A 286 -2.24 -3.57 -12.70
C ARG A 286 -1.87 -3.67 -14.18
N ALA A 287 -2.66 -4.36 -14.96
CA ALA A 287 -2.56 -4.34 -16.41
C ALA A 287 -3.57 -3.33 -16.97
N SER A 288 -3.09 -2.22 -17.52
CA SER A 288 -3.92 -1.30 -18.29
C SER A 288 -3.94 -1.78 -19.74
N GLY A 289 -5.05 -2.41 -20.16
CA GLY A 289 -5.29 -2.75 -21.55
C GLY A 289 -5.68 -1.50 -22.35
N GLY A 290 -4.93 -1.17 -23.39
CA GLY A 290 -5.25 -0.11 -24.30
C GLY A 290 -6.56 -0.38 -25.05
N ARG A 291 -7.45 0.64 -25.07
CA ARG A 291 -8.72 0.75 -25.82
C ARG A 291 -9.79 -0.28 -25.46
N CYS A 292 -10.76 0.19 -24.71
CA CYS A 292 -12.04 -0.38 -24.29
C CYS A 292 -12.07 -0.85 -22.82
N GLY A 293 -12.28 0.09 -21.92
CA GLY A 293 -13.23 0.08 -20.82
C GLY A 293 -13.20 -1.07 -19.82
N GLY A 294 -12.07 -1.47 -19.26
CA GLY A 294 -12.07 -2.38 -18.14
C GLY A 294 -10.68 -2.51 -17.51
N ASP A 295 -10.55 -2.10 -16.27
CA ASP A 295 -9.35 -2.38 -15.48
C ASP A 295 -9.39 -3.85 -15.05
N GLU A 296 -8.40 -4.65 -15.47
CA GLU A 296 -8.19 -6.02 -15.01
C GLU A 296 -7.04 -6.04 -13.99
N TYR A 297 -7.26 -6.69 -12.85
CA TYR A 297 -6.24 -6.89 -11.82
C TYR A 297 -5.69 -8.30 -11.91
N VAL A 298 -4.37 -8.41 -11.90
CA VAL A 298 -3.69 -9.69 -12.05
C VAL A 298 -2.95 -10.01 -10.75
N ILE A 299 -3.28 -11.15 -10.15
CA ILE A 299 -2.59 -11.66 -8.97
C ILE A 299 -1.64 -12.77 -9.43
N SER A 300 -0.34 -12.59 -9.18
CA SER A 300 0.67 -13.61 -9.43
C SER A 300 0.97 -14.37 -8.14
N ASN A 301 0.77 -15.68 -8.14
CA ASN A 301 1.29 -16.58 -7.12
C ASN A 301 2.64 -17.12 -7.60
N LYS A 302 3.68 -16.93 -6.83
CA LYS A 302 4.92 -17.69 -6.94
C LYS A 302 4.89 -18.87 -5.99
#